data_d639ebaf9710c39cb2cbbd075add7ce2
#
_entry.id   d639ebaf9710c39cb2cbbd075add7ce2
#
_cell.length_a   1.000
_cell.length_b   1.000
_cell.length_c   1.000
_cell.angle_alpha   90.00
_cell.angle_beta   90.00
_cell.angle_gamma   90.00
#
_symmetry.space_group_name_H-M   'P 1'
#
loop_
_entity.id
_entity.type
_entity.pdbx_description
1 polymer ?
#
loop_
_entity_poly.entity_id
_entity_poly.type
_entity_poly.pdbx_seq_one_letter_code
_entity_poly.pdbx_strand_id
1 'polypeptide(L)'
;MESRQLGVAVLVIAAGIGLWQFAGKDSDDEHKVEAKIDTVQLAADNADISIKVSDDDTTSVTEKRHYWFFKHGDAYSVDGSTLKLDGDCGWNCTADYEVTVPRGTKVVGENGSGDLTLTGVAGIDADSGSGKVELADVTGDVKLDLTSGDVSIRNLAGRLQVKGNSGDIDAEGLRGGAVEVETSSGDIGLDLAEANDVQVKGTSGDVDITAPGGYRVTTDTRSGDVENNLGNDTAGTHSLSATTVSGDIELDRN
;
A
#
# COMPACT_ATOMS: atom_id res chain seq x y z
N MET A 1 46.95 -36.15 34.75
CA MET A 1 46.67 -34.73 34.54
C MET A 1 45.94 -34.47 33.19
N GLU A 2 45.34 -35.49 32.60
CA GLU A 2 44.74 -35.39 31.23
C GLU A 2 43.21 -35.38 31.18
N SER A 3 42.53 -35.55 32.32
CA SER A 3 41.04 -35.62 32.32
C SER A 3 40.31 -34.28 32.49
N ARG A 4 41.04 -33.17 32.69
CA ARG A 4 40.43 -31.85 32.92
C ARG A 4 40.27 -31.00 31.66
N GLN A 5 40.94 -31.34 30.58
CA GLN A 5 40.83 -30.54 29.32
C GLN A 5 39.69 -30.98 28.40
N LEU A 6 39.28 -32.25 28.47
CA LEU A 6 38.17 -32.74 27.63
C LEU A 6 36.80 -32.22 28.06
N GLY A 7 36.62 -31.94 29.37
CA GLY A 7 35.32 -31.41 29.85
C GLY A 7 35.03 -29.97 29.49
N VAL A 8 36.05 -29.15 29.33
CA VAL A 8 35.88 -27.72 28.98
C VAL A 8 35.59 -27.53 27.50
N ALA A 9 36.21 -28.35 26.63
CA ALA A 9 35.97 -28.28 25.19
C ALA A 9 34.55 -28.70 24.81
N VAL A 10 33.98 -29.72 25.47
CA VAL A 10 32.62 -30.19 25.25
C VAL A 10 31.57 -29.17 25.71
N LEU A 11 31.82 -28.48 26.84
CA LEU A 11 30.92 -27.45 27.35
C LEU A 11 30.90 -26.19 26.47
N VAL A 12 32.02 -25.81 25.87
CA VAL A 12 32.09 -24.65 24.95
C VAL A 12 31.41 -24.95 23.64
N ILE A 13 31.52 -26.18 23.10
CA ILE A 13 30.82 -26.60 21.87
C ILE A 13 29.35 -26.72 22.13
N ALA A 14 28.88 -27.25 23.26
CA ALA A 14 27.49 -27.34 23.62
C ALA A 14 26.84 -25.95 23.82
N ALA A 15 27.59 -25.03 24.46
CA ALA A 15 27.10 -23.64 24.60
C ALA A 15 27.06 -22.87 23.27
N GLY A 16 28.01 -23.11 22.38
CA GLY A 16 28.03 -22.51 21.06
C GLY A 16 26.89 -23.02 20.16
N ILE A 17 26.58 -24.31 20.21
CA ILE A 17 25.45 -24.89 19.46
C ILE A 17 24.11 -24.40 20.05
N GLY A 18 24.01 -24.34 21.38
CA GLY A 18 22.79 -23.86 22.04
C GLY A 18 22.49 -22.38 21.78
N LEU A 19 23.49 -21.51 21.67
CA LEU A 19 23.32 -20.11 21.34
C LEU A 19 22.96 -19.88 19.85
N TRP A 20 23.41 -20.76 18.98
CA TRP A 20 23.09 -20.66 17.54
C TRP A 20 21.67 -21.11 17.23
N GLN A 21 21.08 -21.96 18.05
CA GLN A 21 19.69 -22.42 17.89
C GLN A 21 18.63 -21.40 18.36
N PHE A 22 19.06 -20.36 19.07
CA PHE A 22 18.16 -19.26 19.52
C PHE A 22 18.25 -17.99 18.66
N ALA A 23 19.07 -17.97 17.63
CA ALA A 23 19.08 -16.89 16.65
C ALA A 23 18.01 -17.20 15.58
N GLY A 24 17.09 -16.27 15.34
CA GLY A 24 16.18 -16.33 14.22
C GLY A 24 16.97 -16.55 12.91
N LYS A 25 16.36 -17.19 11.95
CA LYS A 25 16.95 -17.49 10.64
C LYS A 25 16.19 -16.73 9.58
N ASP A 26 16.93 -16.13 8.67
CA ASP A 26 16.41 -15.48 7.48
C ASP A 26 16.64 -16.41 6.28
N SER A 27 15.68 -16.46 5.37
CA SER A 27 15.84 -17.10 4.08
C SER A 27 15.15 -16.29 3.00
N ASP A 28 15.85 -16.08 1.89
CA ASP A 28 15.32 -15.48 0.69
C ASP A 28 15.16 -16.61 -0.35
N ASP A 29 13.93 -16.88 -0.74
CA ASP A 29 13.59 -17.90 -1.70
C ASP A 29 12.94 -17.24 -2.92
N GLU A 30 13.61 -17.29 -4.06
CA GLU A 30 13.07 -16.78 -5.33
C GLU A 30 12.44 -17.92 -6.13
N HIS A 31 11.19 -17.75 -6.53
CA HIS A 31 10.40 -18.68 -7.29
C HIS A 31 9.91 -18.06 -8.60
N LYS A 32 10.11 -18.75 -9.72
CA LYS A 32 9.49 -18.37 -10.98
C LYS A 32 8.14 -19.07 -11.10
N VAL A 33 7.12 -18.29 -11.44
CA VAL A 33 5.77 -18.78 -11.67
C VAL A 33 5.54 -18.91 -13.16
N GLU A 34 5.33 -20.15 -13.63
CA GLU A 34 5.10 -20.43 -15.06
C GLU A 34 3.69 -20.04 -15.53
N ALA A 35 2.74 -19.92 -14.59
CA ALA A 35 1.37 -19.50 -14.91
C ALA A 35 1.33 -18.00 -15.28
N LYS A 36 0.48 -17.67 -16.26
CA LYS A 36 0.19 -16.27 -16.57
C LYS A 36 -0.71 -15.70 -15.47
N ILE A 37 -0.16 -14.80 -14.67
CA ILE A 37 -0.88 -14.14 -13.59
C ILE A 37 -1.54 -12.86 -14.10
N ASP A 38 -2.84 -12.70 -13.84
CA ASP A 38 -3.61 -11.48 -14.07
C ASP A 38 -4.15 -10.86 -12.78
N THR A 39 -4.10 -11.60 -11.68
CA THR A 39 -4.57 -11.14 -10.38
C THR A 39 -3.60 -11.56 -9.27
N VAL A 40 -3.23 -10.63 -8.40
CA VAL A 40 -2.58 -10.92 -7.12
C VAL A 40 -3.60 -10.72 -6.02
N GLN A 41 -3.85 -11.77 -5.25
CA GLN A 41 -4.71 -11.73 -4.07
C GLN A 41 -3.87 -11.61 -2.82
N LEU A 42 -4.05 -10.50 -2.12
CA LEU A 42 -3.49 -10.28 -0.78
C LEU A 42 -4.36 -11.00 0.24
N ALA A 43 -3.72 -11.71 1.17
CA ALA A 43 -4.38 -12.38 2.29
C ALA A 43 -3.39 -12.50 3.47
N ALA A 44 -2.61 -11.44 3.71
CA ALA A 44 -1.57 -11.43 4.72
C ALA A 44 -1.97 -10.58 5.93
N ASP A 45 -1.76 -11.12 7.13
CA ASP A 45 -2.02 -10.38 8.37
C ASP A 45 -0.87 -9.41 8.73
N ASN A 46 0.37 -9.81 8.44
CA ASN A 46 1.57 -9.05 8.77
C ASN A 46 2.66 -9.32 7.72
N ALA A 47 2.69 -8.56 6.66
CA ALA A 47 3.69 -8.71 5.62
C ALA A 47 3.99 -7.38 4.94
N ASP A 48 5.26 -7.11 4.70
CA ASP A 48 5.66 -6.07 3.76
C ASP A 48 5.57 -6.65 2.34
N ILE A 49 4.77 -6.02 1.49
CA ILE A 49 4.48 -6.52 0.15
C ILE A 49 4.88 -5.48 -0.88
N SER A 50 5.82 -5.84 -1.75
CA SER A 50 6.24 -5.03 -2.88
C SER A 50 5.90 -5.74 -4.19
N ILE A 51 5.05 -5.13 -5.03
CA ILE A 51 4.65 -5.67 -6.33
C ILE A 51 5.02 -4.68 -7.43
N LYS A 52 5.76 -5.13 -8.41
CA LYS A 52 6.14 -4.35 -9.58
C LYS A 52 5.79 -5.08 -10.87
N VAL A 53 5.45 -4.31 -11.90
CA VAL A 53 5.20 -4.86 -13.24
C VAL A 53 6.51 -5.12 -13.97
N SER A 54 6.61 -6.30 -14.60
CA SER A 54 7.70 -6.67 -15.48
C SER A 54 7.45 -6.22 -16.93
N ASP A 55 8.52 -5.85 -17.62
CA ASP A 55 8.47 -5.62 -19.07
C ASP A 55 8.41 -6.92 -19.89
N ASP A 56 8.81 -8.05 -19.30
CA ASP A 56 8.98 -9.34 -19.98
C ASP A 56 7.77 -10.29 -19.81
N ASP A 57 6.63 -9.81 -19.31
CA ASP A 57 5.44 -10.63 -19.00
C ASP A 57 5.74 -11.87 -18.13
N THR A 58 6.78 -11.80 -17.30
CA THR A 58 7.16 -12.87 -16.38
C THR A 58 6.63 -12.63 -14.98
N THR A 59 6.38 -13.72 -14.24
CA THR A 59 6.04 -13.66 -12.81
C THR A 59 7.15 -14.31 -12.00
N SER A 60 7.61 -13.59 -10.97
CA SER A 60 8.48 -14.14 -9.94
C SER A 60 8.02 -13.69 -8.55
N VAL A 61 8.20 -14.56 -7.58
CA VAL A 61 7.92 -14.31 -6.17
C VAL A 61 9.20 -14.55 -5.39
N THR A 62 9.66 -13.54 -4.68
CA THR A 62 10.73 -13.67 -3.70
C THR A 62 10.10 -13.56 -2.33
N GLU A 63 10.20 -14.62 -1.55
CA GLU A 63 9.77 -14.64 -0.16
C GLU A 63 10.97 -14.39 0.75
N LYS A 64 10.88 -13.36 1.56
CA LYS A 64 11.82 -13.07 2.64
C LYS A 64 11.19 -13.53 3.95
N ARG A 65 11.69 -14.64 4.49
CA ARG A 65 11.12 -15.26 5.69
C ARG A 65 12.03 -15.11 6.88
N HIS A 66 11.43 -14.71 7.97
CA HIS A 66 12.07 -14.70 9.28
C HIS A 66 11.39 -15.74 10.19
N TYR A 67 12.12 -16.77 10.63
CA TYR A 67 11.58 -17.87 11.44
C TYR A 67 12.55 -18.33 12.56
N TRP A 68 11.98 -18.89 13.65
CA TRP A 68 12.78 -19.25 14.83
C TRP A 68 13.23 -20.71 14.85
N PHE A 69 12.46 -21.66 14.33
CA PHE A 69 12.76 -23.08 14.49
C PHE A 69 12.76 -23.89 13.19
N PHE A 70 11.68 -23.88 12.44
CA PHE A 70 11.52 -24.71 11.26
C PHE A 70 11.01 -23.90 10.06
N LYS A 71 11.59 -24.15 8.90
CA LYS A 71 11.09 -23.65 7.63
C LYS A 71 9.83 -24.45 7.30
N HIS A 72 8.70 -23.76 7.13
CA HIS A 72 7.45 -24.33 6.62
C HIS A 72 7.40 -24.22 5.10
N GLY A 73 6.30 -24.69 4.48
CA GLY A 73 6.09 -24.60 3.02
C GLY A 73 6.03 -23.16 2.51
N ASP A 74 5.86 -23.00 1.21
CA ASP A 74 5.76 -21.68 0.60
C ASP A 74 4.52 -20.95 1.12
N ALA A 75 4.67 -19.66 1.44
CA ALA A 75 3.60 -18.80 1.94
C ALA A 75 2.84 -18.10 0.79
N TYR A 76 2.89 -18.65 -0.41
CA TYR A 76 2.08 -18.23 -1.54
C TYR A 76 1.49 -19.47 -2.23
N SER A 77 0.44 -19.27 -3.02
CA SER A 77 -0.16 -20.31 -3.85
C SER A 77 -0.61 -19.72 -5.19
N VAL A 78 -0.74 -20.59 -6.20
CA VAL A 78 -1.23 -20.20 -7.53
C VAL A 78 -2.46 -21.03 -7.86
N ASP A 79 -3.57 -20.35 -8.14
CA ASP A 79 -4.81 -20.96 -8.61
C ASP A 79 -5.23 -20.33 -9.95
N GLY A 80 -5.04 -21.06 -11.02
CA GLY A 80 -5.27 -20.56 -12.38
C GLY A 80 -4.37 -19.38 -12.72
N SER A 81 -4.95 -18.18 -12.86
CA SER A 81 -4.26 -16.91 -13.11
C SER A 81 -4.13 -16.03 -11.85
N THR A 82 -4.49 -16.55 -10.69
CA THR A 82 -4.42 -15.82 -9.42
C THR A 82 -3.21 -16.29 -8.61
N LEU A 83 -2.35 -15.35 -8.25
CA LEU A 83 -1.29 -15.53 -7.28
C LEU A 83 -1.79 -15.04 -5.91
N LYS A 84 -1.89 -15.94 -4.95
CA LYS A 84 -2.30 -15.62 -3.58
C LYS A 84 -1.08 -15.51 -2.67
N LEU A 85 -0.99 -14.42 -1.92
CA LEU A 85 0.04 -14.16 -0.91
C LEU A 85 -0.62 -14.32 0.47
N ASP A 86 -0.33 -15.43 1.15
CA ASP A 86 -1.01 -15.78 2.40
C ASP A 86 -0.36 -15.18 3.65
N GLY A 87 0.94 -14.86 3.60
CA GLY A 87 1.69 -14.38 4.76
C GLY A 87 1.86 -15.42 5.89
N ASP A 88 1.11 -16.51 5.84
CA ASP A 88 1.17 -17.57 6.86
C ASP A 88 2.26 -18.58 6.53
N CYS A 89 3.41 -18.39 7.13
CA CYS A 89 4.50 -19.34 7.06
C CYS A 89 4.65 -20.19 8.34
N GLY A 90 3.64 -20.16 9.25
CA GLY A 90 3.57 -20.96 10.47
C GLY A 90 3.89 -20.19 11.75
N TRP A 91 3.92 -20.90 12.87
CA TRP A 91 4.10 -20.31 14.19
C TRP A 91 5.47 -19.62 14.36
N ASN A 92 5.47 -18.35 14.79
CA ASN A 92 6.65 -17.48 14.89
C ASN A 92 7.42 -17.32 13.57
N CYS A 93 6.70 -17.16 12.49
CA CYS A 93 7.23 -16.87 11.17
C CYS A 93 6.53 -15.62 10.60
N THR A 94 7.27 -14.76 9.92
CA THR A 94 6.76 -13.69 9.08
C THR A 94 7.33 -13.87 7.67
N ALA A 95 6.53 -13.56 6.66
CA ALA A 95 6.96 -13.62 5.27
C ALA A 95 6.65 -12.28 4.60
N ASP A 96 7.69 -11.61 4.11
CA ASP A 96 7.58 -10.45 3.26
C ASP A 96 7.74 -10.86 1.79
N TYR A 97 7.16 -10.08 0.88
CA TYR A 97 7.13 -10.44 -0.51
C TYR A 97 7.68 -9.36 -1.42
N GLU A 98 8.55 -9.77 -2.35
CA GLU A 98 8.87 -9.01 -3.54
C GLU A 98 8.35 -9.77 -4.76
N VAL A 99 7.34 -9.21 -5.42
CA VAL A 99 6.65 -9.88 -6.54
C VAL A 99 6.84 -9.08 -7.82
N THR A 100 7.21 -9.78 -8.87
CA THR A 100 7.18 -9.21 -10.22
C THR A 100 6.03 -9.86 -10.99
N VAL A 101 5.22 -9.06 -11.68
CA VAL A 101 4.01 -9.53 -12.38
C VAL A 101 3.93 -8.98 -13.81
N PRO A 102 3.17 -9.63 -14.72
CA PRO A 102 2.93 -9.13 -16.07
C PRO A 102 2.16 -7.79 -16.07
N ARG A 103 2.25 -7.07 -17.19
CA ARG A 103 1.38 -5.92 -17.44
C ARG A 103 -0.09 -6.34 -17.44
N GLY A 104 -0.95 -5.48 -16.90
CA GLY A 104 -2.39 -5.73 -16.80
C GLY A 104 -2.83 -6.48 -15.56
N THR A 105 -1.89 -6.84 -14.67
CA THR A 105 -2.20 -7.49 -13.38
C THR A 105 -2.90 -6.53 -12.43
N LYS A 106 -3.95 -7.00 -11.78
CA LYS A 106 -4.67 -6.31 -10.70
C LYS A 106 -4.29 -6.87 -9.34
N VAL A 107 -4.41 -6.03 -8.32
CA VAL A 107 -4.18 -6.41 -6.93
C VAL A 107 -5.48 -6.28 -6.16
N VAL A 108 -5.87 -7.33 -5.44
CA VAL A 108 -7.11 -7.38 -4.66
C VAL A 108 -6.88 -8.04 -3.30
N GLY A 109 -7.73 -7.76 -2.31
CA GLY A 109 -7.71 -8.46 -1.03
C GLY A 109 -7.26 -7.58 0.12
N GLU A 110 -6.67 -8.19 1.16
CA GLU A 110 -6.38 -7.49 2.41
C GLU A 110 -4.93 -7.71 2.88
N ASN A 111 -4.32 -6.64 3.42
CA ASN A 111 -3.07 -6.68 4.15
C ASN A 111 -3.31 -6.09 5.54
N GLY A 112 -3.20 -6.91 6.59
CA GLY A 112 -3.53 -6.48 7.95
C GLY A 112 -2.54 -5.45 8.48
N SER A 113 -1.26 -5.75 8.46
CA SER A 113 -0.18 -4.86 8.88
C SER A 113 1.05 -5.08 8.02
N GLY A 114 1.84 -4.07 7.85
CA GLY A 114 2.99 -4.04 6.95
C GLY A 114 2.76 -3.12 5.77
N ASP A 115 3.84 -2.73 5.15
CA ASP A 115 3.81 -1.75 4.07
C ASP A 115 3.41 -2.41 2.74
N LEU A 116 2.63 -1.70 1.93
CA LEU A 116 2.19 -2.12 0.62
C LEU A 116 2.73 -1.17 -0.45
N THR A 117 3.66 -1.64 -1.27
CA THR A 117 4.26 -0.87 -2.37
C THR A 117 3.89 -1.48 -3.72
N LEU A 118 3.13 -0.78 -4.54
CA LEU A 118 2.65 -1.27 -5.84
C LEU A 118 3.07 -0.33 -6.97
N THR A 119 3.72 -0.88 -8.00
CA THR A 119 4.18 -0.08 -9.15
C THR A 119 3.73 -0.68 -10.48
N GLY A 120 3.06 0.14 -11.30
CA GLY A 120 2.68 -0.19 -12.68
C GLY A 120 1.46 -1.11 -12.82
N VAL A 121 0.77 -1.44 -11.73
CA VAL A 121 -0.39 -2.36 -11.74
C VAL A 121 -1.60 -1.76 -12.47
N ALA A 122 -2.50 -2.62 -12.93
CA ALA A 122 -3.67 -2.21 -13.73
C ALA A 122 -4.88 -1.80 -12.91
N GLY A 123 -4.85 -1.99 -11.61
CA GLY A 123 -5.91 -1.57 -10.70
C GLY A 123 -5.76 -2.23 -9.33
N ILE A 124 -6.41 -1.64 -8.32
CA ILE A 124 -6.31 -2.04 -6.93
C ILE A 124 -7.69 -1.99 -6.29
N ASP A 125 -8.06 -3.05 -5.56
CA ASP A 125 -9.21 -3.08 -4.64
C ASP A 125 -8.73 -3.81 -3.38
N ALA A 126 -8.26 -3.03 -2.39
CA ALA A 126 -7.57 -3.58 -1.23
C ALA A 126 -7.97 -2.89 0.07
N ASP A 127 -8.00 -3.69 1.14
CA ASP A 127 -8.14 -3.24 2.51
C ASP A 127 -6.77 -3.29 3.20
N SER A 128 -6.40 -2.23 3.95
CA SER A 128 -5.18 -2.19 4.74
C SER A 128 -5.49 -1.83 6.19
N GLY A 129 -5.00 -2.64 7.12
CA GLY A 129 -5.20 -2.39 8.54
C GLY A 129 -4.27 -1.29 9.06
N SER A 130 -2.97 -1.50 8.94
CA SER A 130 -1.93 -0.54 9.35
C SER A 130 -0.70 -0.73 8.48
N GLY A 131 0.02 0.33 8.28
CA GLY A 131 1.19 0.37 7.40
C GLY A 131 1.02 1.41 6.32
N LYS A 132 2.10 1.72 5.65
CA LYS A 132 2.11 2.68 4.56
C LYS A 132 1.67 2.01 3.26
N VAL A 133 0.83 2.71 2.48
CA VAL A 133 0.46 2.29 1.13
C VAL A 133 1.10 3.24 0.12
N GLU A 134 2.01 2.73 -0.70
CA GLU A 134 2.67 3.48 -1.76
C GLU A 134 2.27 2.93 -3.13
N LEU A 135 1.65 3.77 -3.95
CA LEU A 135 1.21 3.42 -5.29
C LEU A 135 1.90 4.31 -6.31
N ALA A 136 2.44 3.70 -7.37
CA ALA A 136 3.05 4.45 -8.46
C ALA A 136 2.63 3.90 -9.83
N ASP A 137 2.36 4.82 -10.78
CA ASP A 137 2.10 4.50 -12.19
C ASP A 137 0.93 3.52 -12.40
N VAL A 138 -0.16 3.70 -11.64
CA VAL A 138 -1.36 2.85 -11.74
C VAL A 138 -2.21 3.27 -12.94
N THR A 139 -2.60 2.30 -13.78
CA THR A 139 -3.27 2.57 -15.05
C THR A 139 -4.80 2.35 -15.04
N GLY A 140 -5.36 1.92 -13.94
CA GLY A 140 -6.80 1.72 -13.75
C GLY A 140 -7.27 2.19 -12.39
N ASP A 141 -8.44 1.76 -11.98
CA ASP A 141 -9.10 2.24 -10.77
C ASP A 141 -8.37 1.78 -9.50
N VAL A 142 -8.35 2.67 -8.52
CA VAL A 142 -7.85 2.43 -7.16
C VAL A 142 -9.00 2.57 -6.18
N LYS A 143 -9.22 1.52 -5.39
CA LYS A 143 -10.09 1.54 -4.23
C LYS A 143 -9.29 1.01 -3.04
N LEU A 144 -9.21 1.83 -1.99
CA LEU A 144 -8.53 1.52 -0.74
C LEU A 144 -9.43 1.83 0.44
N ASP A 145 -9.55 0.87 1.33
CA ASP A 145 -10.16 1.04 2.65
C ASP A 145 -9.08 0.83 3.73
N LEU A 146 -8.79 1.86 4.55
CA LEU A 146 -7.70 1.84 5.53
C LEU A 146 -8.21 2.07 6.95
N THR A 147 -7.64 1.33 7.90
CA THR A 147 -7.87 1.63 9.33
C THR A 147 -6.89 2.67 9.83
N SER A 148 -5.60 2.50 9.55
CA SER A 148 -4.53 3.45 9.92
C SER A 148 -3.37 3.31 8.96
N GLY A 149 -2.64 4.38 8.74
CA GLY A 149 -1.47 4.39 7.87
C GLY A 149 -1.60 5.43 6.78
N ASP A 150 -0.47 5.86 6.28
CA ASP A 150 -0.40 6.90 5.26
C ASP A 150 -0.54 6.31 3.86
N VAL A 151 -1.14 7.08 2.97
CA VAL A 151 -1.30 6.72 1.55
C VAL A 151 -0.52 7.71 0.70
N SER A 152 0.36 7.22 -0.14
CA SER A 152 1.06 8.02 -1.15
C SER A 152 0.81 7.46 -2.53
N ILE A 153 0.20 8.25 -3.41
CA ILE A 153 -0.15 7.86 -4.79
C ILE A 153 0.55 8.79 -5.76
N ARG A 154 1.24 8.23 -6.75
CA ARG A 154 1.86 8.99 -7.84
C ARG A 154 1.43 8.44 -9.19
N ASN A 155 0.96 9.33 -10.08
CA ASN A 155 0.56 8.99 -11.44
C ASN A 155 -0.56 7.93 -11.52
N LEU A 156 -1.76 8.32 -11.15
CA LEU A 156 -2.95 7.47 -11.33
C LEU A 156 -3.70 7.88 -12.60
N ALA A 157 -3.98 6.90 -13.46
CA ALA A 157 -4.83 7.08 -14.65
C ALA A 157 -6.12 6.25 -14.52
N GLY A 158 -7.00 6.65 -13.60
CA GLY A 158 -8.25 5.97 -13.29
C GLY A 158 -8.99 6.65 -12.16
N ARG A 159 -10.07 6.05 -11.70
CA ARG A 159 -10.81 6.53 -10.53
C ARG A 159 -9.99 6.30 -9.25
N LEU A 160 -10.04 7.27 -8.34
CA LEU A 160 -9.52 7.13 -6.99
C LEU A 160 -10.67 7.10 -5.98
N GLN A 161 -10.71 6.06 -5.17
CA GLN A 161 -11.58 5.98 -3.99
C GLN A 161 -10.74 5.53 -2.80
N VAL A 162 -10.58 6.42 -1.82
CA VAL A 162 -9.87 6.14 -0.58
C VAL A 162 -10.77 6.43 0.59
N LYS A 163 -10.88 5.47 1.50
CA LYS A 163 -11.53 5.64 2.80
C LYS A 163 -10.53 5.32 3.89
N GLY A 164 -10.22 6.31 4.71
CA GLY A 164 -9.31 6.20 5.84
C GLY A 164 -9.98 6.53 7.16
N ASN A 165 -9.47 5.95 8.24
CA ASN A 165 -9.86 6.39 9.57
C ASN A 165 -8.76 7.26 10.19
N SER A 166 -7.48 6.94 9.97
CA SER A 166 -6.35 7.75 10.44
C SER A 166 -5.15 7.60 9.49
N GLY A 167 -4.42 8.69 9.29
CA GLY A 167 -3.25 8.77 8.42
C GLY A 167 -3.44 9.81 7.33
N ASP A 168 -2.33 10.27 6.79
CA ASP A 168 -2.32 11.29 5.74
C ASP A 168 -2.49 10.65 4.36
N ILE A 169 -3.14 11.36 3.45
CA ILE A 169 -3.42 10.90 2.10
C ILE A 169 -2.84 11.92 1.11
N ASP A 170 -1.75 11.55 0.46
CA ASP A 170 -1.10 12.34 -0.59
C ASP A 170 -1.26 11.68 -1.95
N ALA A 171 -1.87 12.36 -2.90
CA ALA A 171 -2.06 11.83 -4.25
C ALA A 171 -1.73 12.85 -5.33
N GLU A 172 -0.73 12.54 -6.14
CA GLU A 172 -0.18 13.41 -7.17
C GLU A 172 -0.38 12.83 -8.59
N GLY A 173 -0.58 13.71 -9.55
CA GLY A 173 -0.68 13.33 -10.98
C GLY A 173 -1.96 12.56 -11.30
N LEU A 174 -3.08 12.94 -10.68
CA LEU A 174 -4.37 12.30 -10.85
C LEU A 174 -5.03 12.68 -12.18
N ARG A 175 -5.46 11.68 -12.95
CA ARG A 175 -6.12 11.85 -14.24
C ARG A 175 -7.08 10.71 -14.58
N GLY A 176 -8.00 10.97 -15.48
CA GLY A 176 -8.83 9.92 -16.12
C GLY A 176 -10.03 9.42 -15.34
N GLY A 177 -10.27 9.85 -14.10
CA GLY A 177 -11.41 9.39 -13.32
C GLY A 177 -11.79 10.30 -12.16
N ALA A 178 -12.96 10.06 -11.58
CA ALA A 178 -13.42 10.79 -10.40
C ALA A 178 -12.54 10.46 -9.17
N VAL A 179 -12.39 11.45 -8.30
CA VAL A 179 -11.62 11.34 -7.05
C VAL A 179 -12.57 11.45 -5.87
N GLU A 180 -12.61 10.42 -5.04
CA GLU A 180 -13.39 10.38 -3.80
C GLU A 180 -12.45 9.99 -2.64
N VAL A 181 -12.27 10.91 -1.68
CA VAL A 181 -11.44 10.70 -0.50
C VAL A 181 -12.25 11.03 0.74
N GLU A 182 -12.26 10.10 1.69
CA GLU A 182 -12.92 10.26 2.98
C GLU A 182 -11.97 9.82 4.09
N THR A 183 -11.68 10.71 5.07
CA THR A 183 -10.89 10.37 6.25
C THR A 183 -11.49 10.96 7.52
N SER A 184 -11.27 10.29 8.64
CA SER A 184 -11.66 10.82 9.94
C SER A 184 -10.56 11.68 10.56
N SER A 185 -9.28 11.35 10.34
CA SER A 185 -8.14 12.11 10.87
C SER A 185 -6.94 11.98 9.95
N GLY A 186 -6.25 13.07 9.73
CA GLY A 186 -5.09 13.19 8.86
C GLY A 186 -5.33 14.21 7.76
N ASP A 187 -4.26 14.71 7.19
CA ASP A 187 -4.30 15.71 6.14
C ASP A 187 -4.51 15.06 4.77
N ILE A 188 -5.12 15.79 3.86
CA ILE A 188 -5.41 15.33 2.50
C ILE A 188 -4.76 16.28 1.50
N GLY A 189 -3.75 15.81 0.78
CA GLY A 189 -3.10 16.51 -0.33
C GLY A 189 -3.46 15.87 -1.67
N LEU A 190 -4.05 16.63 -2.61
CA LEU A 190 -4.40 16.16 -3.94
C LEU A 190 -3.85 17.08 -5.02
N ASP A 191 -3.11 16.53 -5.98
CA ASP A 191 -2.68 17.21 -7.20
C ASP A 191 -3.34 16.55 -8.43
N LEU A 192 -4.23 17.29 -9.07
CA LEU A 192 -4.94 16.84 -10.26
C LEU A 192 -4.24 17.34 -11.52
N ALA A 193 -3.67 16.42 -12.29
CA ALA A 193 -3.09 16.73 -13.60
C ALA A 193 -4.15 17.02 -14.68
N GLU A 194 -5.38 16.53 -14.49
CA GLU A 194 -6.52 16.76 -15.36
C GLU A 194 -7.77 17.09 -14.52
N ALA A 195 -8.71 17.86 -15.10
CA ALA A 195 -9.96 18.18 -14.44
C ALA A 195 -10.88 16.94 -14.36
N ASN A 196 -11.23 16.56 -13.15
CA ASN A 196 -12.11 15.43 -12.82
C ASN A 196 -13.10 15.85 -11.73
N ASP A 197 -14.20 15.13 -11.57
CA ASP A 197 -15.06 15.35 -10.40
C ASP A 197 -14.34 14.93 -9.12
N VAL A 198 -14.34 15.82 -8.13
CA VAL A 198 -13.62 15.63 -6.86
C VAL A 198 -14.58 15.75 -5.68
N GLN A 199 -14.54 14.78 -4.79
CA GLN A 199 -15.25 14.81 -3.52
C GLN A 199 -14.29 14.45 -2.39
N VAL A 200 -14.05 15.40 -1.48
CA VAL A 200 -13.22 15.22 -0.29
C VAL A 200 -14.06 15.46 0.96
N LYS A 201 -13.96 14.54 1.91
CA LYS A 201 -14.60 14.63 3.22
C LYS A 201 -13.59 14.32 4.31
N GLY A 202 -13.22 15.34 5.07
CA GLY A 202 -12.44 15.24 6.30
C GLY A 202 -13.31 15.39 7.55
N THR A 203 -12.84 14.88 8.67
CA THR A 203 -13.39 15.28 9.97
C THR A 203 -12.37 16.11 10.74
N SER A 204 -11.09 15.73 10.75
CA SER A 204 -10.00 16.49 11.36
C SER A 204 -8.77 16.38 10.49
N GLY A 205 -8.17 17.50 10.17
CA GLY A 205 -7.03 17.63 9.26
C GLY A 205 -7.31 18.64 8.18
N ASP A 206 -6.25 19.12 7.56
CA ASP A 206 -6.29 20.12 6.50
C ASP A 206 -6.52 19.44 5.14
N VAL A 207 -7.06 20.20 4.19
CA VAL A 207 -7.36 19.73 2.85
C VAL A 207 -6.75 20.68 1.84
N ASP A 208 -5.71 20.21 1.14
CA ASP A 208 -4.98 20.95 0.11
C ASP A 208 -5.24 20.32 -1.26
N ILE A 209 -5.82 21.08 -2.18
CA ILE A 209 -6.13 20.59 -3.52
C ILE A 209 -5.57 21.53 -4.57
N THR A 210 -4.64 21.04 -5.36
CA THR A 210 -4.13 21.70 -6.57
C THR A 210 -4.79 21.11 -7.81
N ALA A 211 -5.40 21.95 -8.64
CA ALA A 211 -6.16 21.46 -9.78
C ALA A 211 -6.17 22.45 -10.97
N PRO A 212 -6.44 22.00 -12.22
CA PRO A 212 -6.76 22.89 -13.33
C PRO A 212 -8.03 23.69 -13.02
N GLY A 213 -8.19 24.87 -13.60
CA GLY A 213 -9.41 25.66 -13.40
C GLY A 213 -10.67 25.07 -14.06
N GLY A 214 -11.81 25.70 -13.85
CA GLY A 214 -13.07 25.34 -14.50
C GLY A 214 -13.98 24.44 -13.67
N TYR A 215 -13.91 24.56 -12.35
CA TYR A 215 -14.76 23.80 -11.42
C TYR A 215 -15.94 24.59 -10.88
N ARG A 216 -17.07 23.90 -10.69
CA ARG A 216 -18.08 24.33 -9.71
C ARG A 216 -17.59 23.91 -8.33
N VAL A 217 -17.12 24.89 -7.55
CA VAL A 217 -16.51 24.65 -6.25
C VAL A 217 -17.55 24.77 -5.14
N THR A 218 -17.51 23.83 -4.21
CA THR A 218 -18.24 23.86 -2.95
C THR A 218 -17.29 23.49 -1.82
N THR A 219 -17.11 24.38 -0.85
CA THR A 219 -16.27 24.18 0.31
C THR A 219 -17.04 24.46 1.58
N ASP A 220 -16.82 23.68 2.63
CA ASP A 220 -17.38 23.90 3.95
C ASP A 220 -16.43 23.40 5.05
N THR A 221 -16.13 24.25 6.01
CA THR A 221 -15.47 23.87 7.26
C THR A 221 -16.23 24.47 8.43
N ARG A 222 -16.30 23.74 9.54
CA ARG A 222 -16.96 24.27 10.74
C ARG A 222 -15.98 25.05 11.61
N SER A 223 -14.72 24.66 11.62
CA SER A 223 -13.67 25.27 12.43
C SER A 223 -12.36 25.22 11.65
N GLY A 224 -12.03 26.33 11.03
CA GLY A 224 -10.87 26.55 10.16
C GLY A 224 -11.18 27.63 9.13
N ASP A 225 -10.21 27.93 8.31
CA ASP A 225 -10.30 28.92 7.22
C ASP A 225 -10.46 28.25 5.87
N VAL A 226 -11.04 28.94 4.90
CA VAL A 226 -11.14 28.49 3.51
C VAL A 226 -10.44 29.49 2.62
N GLU A 227 -9.39 29.02 1.94
CA GLU A 227 -8.70 29.78 0.89
C GLU A 227 -8.96 29.12 -0.48
N ASN A 228 -9.62 29.86 -1.38
CA ASN A 228 -9.94 29.34 -2.70
C ASN A 228 -9.32 30.22 -3.79
N ASN A 229 -8.11 29.88 -4.22
CA ASN A 229 -7.35 30.51 -5.30
C ASN A 229 -7.70 29.87 -6.67
N LEU A 230 -8.37 28.72 -6.68
CA LEU A 230 -8.86 28.05 -7.89
C LEU A 230 -10.01 28.84 -8.55
N GLY A 231 -10.83 29.52 -7.73
CA GLY A 231 -12.01 30.24 -8.15
C GLY A 231 -13.25 29.33 -8.25
N ASN A 232 -14.37 29.89 -8.72
CA ASN A 232 -15.60 29.13 -8.91
C ASN A 232 -16.20 29.45 -10.31
N ASP A 233 -16.16 28.48 -11.20
CA ASP A 233 -16.79 28.60 -12.50
C ASP A 233 -18.16 27.90 -12.49
N THR A 234 -19.24 28.70 -12.41
CA THR A 234 -20.61 28.19 -12.37
C THR A 234 -21.02 27.46 -13.67
N ALA A 235 -20.29 27.65 -14.77
CA ALA A 235 -20.46 26.95 -16.04
C ALA A 235 -19.50 25.76 -16.19
N GLY A 236 -18.63 25.53 -15.22
CA GLY A 236 -17.65 24.43 -15.21
C GLY A 236 -18.33 23.07 -15.36
N THR A 237 -17.71 22.18 -16.10
CA THR A 237 -18.22 20.82 -16.37
C THR A 237 -17.98 19.87 -15.21
N HIS A 238 -16.94 20.14 -14.40
CA HIS A 238 -16.58 19.33 -13.25
C HIS A 238 -16.97 20.00 -11.94
N SER A 239 -17.20 19.16 -10.93
CA SER A 239 -17.50 19.59 -9.56
C SER A 239 -16.31 19.28 -8.65
N LEU A 240 -15.99 20.22 -7.76
CA LEU A 240 -15.04 20.03 -6.67
C LEU A 240 -15.77 20.34 -5.36
N SER A 241 -15.89 19.33 -4.51
CA SER A 241 -16.48 19.46 -3.19
C SER A 241 -15.44 19.04 -2.13
N ALA A 242 -15.05 19.99 -1.28
CA ALA A 242 -14.14 19.75 -0.18
C ALA A 242 -14.80 20.17 1.13
N THR A 243 -14.92 19.26 2.07
CA THR A 243 -15.55 19.50 3.37
C THR A 243 -14.71 18.91 4.49
N THR A 244 -14.56 19.67 5.59
CA THR A 244 -13.99 19.17 6.84
C THR A 244 -14.80 19.70 8.03
N VAL A 245 -14.64 19.10 9.19
CA VAL A 245 -15.26 19.62 10.41
C VAL A 245 -14.27 20.52 11.17
N SER A 246 -12.98 20.15 11.16
CA SER A 246 -11.92 20.90 11.83
C SER A 246 -10.63 20.80 11.02
N GLY A 247 -10.20 21.91 10.48
CA GLY A 247 -9.03 22.05 9.61
C GLY A 247 -9.29 23.09 8.53
N ASP A 248 -8.24 23.51 7.88
CA ASP A 248 -8.28 24.51 6.81
C ASP A 248 -8.51 23.82 5.45
N ILE A 249 -9.05 24.57 4.49
CA ILE A 249 -9.23 24.09 3.12
C ILE A 249 -8.54 25.06 2.18
N GLU A 250 -7.52 24.60 1.49
CA GLU A 250 -6.79 25.38 0.49
C GLU A 250 -7.00 24.78 -0.91
N LEU A 251 -7.43 25.62 -1.85
CA LEU A 251 -7.65 25.22 -3.25
C LEU A 251 -6.81 26.11 -4.16
N ASP A 252 -5.86 25.51 -4.84
CA ASP A 252 -4.92 26.20 -5.71
C ASP A 252 -5.04 25.77 -7.17
N ARG A 253 -4.53 26.63 -8.05
CA ARG A 253 -4.45 26.36 -9.48
C ARG A 253 -3.03 25.96 -9.86
N ASN A 254 -2.86 24.82 -10.58
CA ASN A 254 -1.61 24.44 -11.24
C ASN A 254 -1.32 25.29 -12.50
#